data_6966ac67e74db68813c36d85e20c1862
#
_entry.id   6966ac67e74db68813c36d85e20c1862
#
_cell.length_a   1.000
_cell.length_b   1.000
_cell.length_c   1.000
_cell.angle_alpha   90.00
_cell.angle_beta   90.00
_cell.angle_gamma   90.00
#
_symmetry.space_group_name_H-M   'P 1'
#
loop_
_entity.id
_entity.type
_entity.pdbx_description
1 polymer ?
#
loop_
_entity_poly.entity_id
_entity_poly.type
_entity_poly.pdbx_seq_one_letter_code
_entity_poly.pdbx_strand_id
1 'polypeptide(L)'
;MKIATYNVNGIRSRLPNLLEWLEREAPDIACLQELKAADQGFPIGAINDAGYGALWAGQASWNGVAILAKGVDPVESRRGLPGDAKDTQSRYLEAMAHGVLIGCLYLPNGNPWPGPKFDYKLAWFERFLRHAQRLLDTGQPVVLAGDYNVVPTDEDIYDPKHWRRDALLQPESRDAYARLLAQGWTDALRERHPDERIYTFWDYFRQHWPRDRGLRIDHLLLAPALAGKLKDANVDRWVRDRPKASDHAPVWIELAAGAGRRSPAKKSVAKKAPAKKAPARKAVKAPAEKRSARKPAKSTPGRRLS
;
A
#
# COMPACT_ATOMS: atom_id res chain seq x y z
N MET A 1 -4.84 17.94 0.43
CA MET A 1 -4.77 16.61 1.08
C MET A 1 -3.31 16.20 1.15
N LYS A 2 -2.81 15.93 2.37
CA LYS A 2 -1.41 15.50 2.61
C LYS A 2 -1.37 13.97 2.76
N ILE A 3 -0.58 13.28 1.94
CA ILE A 3 -0.37 11.83 2.01
C ILE A 3 1.11 11.59 2.25
N ALA A 4 1.45 10.67 3.16
CA ALA A 4 2.84 10.41 3.51
C ALA A 4 3.16 8.91 3.57
N THR A 5 4.45 8.59 3.45
CA THR A 5 5.01 7.26 3.74
C THR A 5 6.14 7.37 4.74
N TYR A 6 6.23 6.41 5.67
CA TYR A 6 7.26 6.39 6.69
C TYR A 6 7.61 4.96 7.11
N ASN A 7 8.79 4.50 6.76
CA ASN A 7 9.36 3.28 7.33
C ASN A 7 9.76 3.57 8.79
N VAL A 8 9.00 3.04 9.74
CA VAL A 8 9.18 3.33 11.18
C VAL A 8 10.26 2.47 11.84
N ASN A 9 10.79 1.47 11.17
CA ASN A 9 11.82 0.55 11.68
C ASN A 9 11.51 0.03 13.10
N GLY A 10 10.27 -0.47 13.30
CA GLY A 10 9.77 -0.99 14.57
C GLY A 10 8.84 -0.02 15.31
N ILE A 11 7.54 -0.17 15.07
CA ILE A 11 6.51 0.77 15.51
C ILE A 11 6.49 0.99 17.03
N ARG A 12 6.68 -0.06 17.83
CA ARG A 12 6.62 0.07 19.29
C ARG A 12 7.76 0.91 19.87
N SER A 13 8.98 0.76 19.33
CA SER A 13 10.16 1.51 19.81
C SER A 13 10.19 2.94 19.29
N ARG A 14 9.50 3.24 18.19
CA ARG A 14 9.42 4.58 17.58
C ARG A 14 8.05 5.23 17.75
N LEU A 15 7.18 4.63 18.56
CA LEU A 15 5.82 5.17 18.77
C LEU A 15 5.82 6.64 19.22
N PRO A 16 6.67 7.08 20.18
CA PRO A 16 6.72 8.49 20.54
C PRO A 16 7.05 9.42 19.35
N ASN A 17 8.02 9.03 18.52
CA ASN A 17 8.41 9.83 17.35
C ASN A 17 7.30 9.85 16.28
N LEU A 18 6.61 8.71 16.10
CA LEU A 18 5.47 8.62 15.19
C LEU A 18 4.33 9.52 15.65
N LEU A 19 3.97 9.49 16.94
CA LEU A 19 2.89 10.31 17.50
C LEU A 19 3.22 11.82 17.42
N GLU A 20 4.45 12.23 17.76
CA GLU A 20 4.91 13.61 17.60
C GLU A 20 4.80 14.08 16.15
N TRP A 21 5.21 13.21 15.20
CA TRP A 21 5.11 13.53 13.78
C TRP A 21 3.66 13.62 13.28
N LEU A 22 2.79 12.69 13.71
CA LEU A 22 1.36 12.72 13.36
C LEU A 22 0.67 13.98 13.92
N GLU A 23 1.01 14.41 15.11
CA GLU A 23 0.48 15.64 15.72
C GLU A 23 0.94 16.88 14.96
N ARG A 24 2.25 16.98 14.69
CA ARG A 24 2.87 18.16 14.09
C ARG A 24 2.53 18.33 12.62
N GLU A 25 2.71 17.28 11.83
CA GLU A 25 2.57 17.32 10.36
C GLU A 25 1.15 17.00 9.89
N ALA A 26 0.39 16.31 10.74
CA ALA A 26 -1.03 16.04 10.58
C ALA A 26 -1.44 15.54 9.17
N PRO A 27 -0.75 14.52 8.58
CA PRO A 27 -1.12 14.04 7.28
C PRO A 27 -2.55 13.48 7.27
N ASP A 28 -3.28 13.65 6.17
CA ASP A 28 -4.60 13.03 6.01
C ASP A 28 -4.49 11.50 5.91
N ILE A 29 -3.39 11.01 5.30
CA ILE A 29 -3.09 9.58 5.16
C ILE A 29 -1.60 9.34 5.42
N ALA A 30 -1.25 8.32 6.21
CA ALA A 30 0.12 7.89 6.44
C ALA A 30 0.28 6.38 6.20
N CYS A 31 1.20 6.00 5.31
CA CYS A 31 1.59 4.62 5.03
C CYS A 31 2.83 4.27 5.85
N LEU A 32 2.77 3.21 6.66
CA LEU A 32 3.88 2.80 7.51
C LEU A 32 4.48 1.47 7.03
N GLN A 33 5.78 1.33 7.13
CA GLN A 33 6.52 0.11 6.81
C GLN A 33 7.38 -0.31 8.01
N GLU A 34 7.81 -1.57 8.01
CA GLU A 34 8.60 -2.19 9.06
C GLU A 34 7.99 -2.05 10.46
N LEU A 35 6.73 -2.43 10.60
CA LEU A 35 6.07 -2.42 11.91
C LEU A 35 6.81 -3.30 12.93
N LYS A 36 7.43 -4.42 12.46
CA LYS A 36 8.18 -5.38 13.27
C LYS A 36 7.39 -5.84 14.52
N ALA A 37 6.09 -5.89 14.39
CA ALA A 37 5.14 -6.31 15.41
C ALA A 37 4.07 -7.21 14.81
N ALA A 38 3.69 -8.28 15.49
CA ALA A 38 2.49 -9.05 15.13
C ALA A 38 1.24 -8.17 15.27
N ASP A 39 0.12 -8.59 14.67
CA ASP A 39 -1.11 -7.80 14.66
C ASP A 39 -1.56 -7.36 16.07
N GLN A 40 -1.44 -8.24 17.06
CA GLN A 40 -1.80 -7.94 18.46
C GLN A 40 -0.86 -6.93 19.12
N GLY A 41 0.33 -6.73 18.55
CA GLY A 41 1.33 -5.78 19.06
C GLY A 41 1.25 -4.39 18.41
N PHE A 42 0.31 -4.17 17.49
CA PHE A 42 0.10 -2.87 16.88
C PHE A 42 -0.54 -1.90 17.89
N PRO A 43 -0.02 -0.67 18.07
CA PRO A 43 -0.46 0.25 19.13
C PRO A 43 -1.73 1.02 18.71
N ILE A 44 -2.80 0.30 18.34
CA ILE A 44 -4.04 0.90 17.80
C ILE A 44 -4.66 1.94 18.73
N GLY A 45 -4.62 1.72 20.05
CA GLY A 45 -5.17 2.69 21.02
C GLY A 45 -4.49 4.05 20.91
N ALA A 46 -3.15 4.10 20.93
CA ALA A 46 -2.40 5.34 20.80
C ALA A 46 -2.59 6.02 19.43
N ILE A 47 -2.77 5.25 18.37
CA ILE A 47 -3.06 5.77 17.02
C ILE A 47 -4.46 6.40 16.99
N ASN A 48 -5.46 5.74 17.58
CA ASN A 48 -6.82 6.28 17.69
C ASN A 48 -6.86 7.55 18.54
N ASP A 49 -6.13 7.58 19.67
CA ASP A 49 -6.01 8.75 20.54
C ASP A 49 -5.39 9.95 19.82
N ALA A 50 -4.50 9.68 18.84
CA ALA A 50 -3.93 10.70 17.95
C ALA A 50 -4.91 11.14 16.81
N GLY A 51 -6.13 10.60 16.77
CA GLY A 51 -7.16 10.98 15.81
C GLY A 51 -7.12 10.24 14.48
N TYR A 52 -6.45 9.07 14.42
CA TYR A 52 -6.34 8.26 13.20
C TYR A 52 -7.04 6.92 13.34
N GLY A 53 -7.85 6.55 12.34
CA GLY A 53 -8.19 5.17 12.09
C GLY A 53 -7.02 4.44 11.43
N ALA A 54 -6.96 3.10 11.56
CA ALA A 54 -5.85 2.32 11.02
C ALA A 54 -6.28 0.97 10.44
N LEU A 55 -5.62 0.59 9.35
CA LEU A 55 -5.62 -0.76 8.81
C LEU A 55 -4.18 -1.25 8.75
N TRP A 56 -3.89 -2.46 9.27
CA TRP A 56 -2.52 -2.98 9.31
C TRP A 56 -2.45 -4.47 9.01
N ALA A 57 -1.29 -4.90 8.55
CA ALA A 57 -0.86 -6.29 8.42
C ALA A 57 0.47 -6.42 9.14
N GLY A 58 0.43 -6.95 10.36
CA GLY A 58 1.61 -7.12 11.22
C GLY A 58 2.39 -8.39 10.88
N GLN A 59 3.66 -8.38 11.25
CA GLN A 59 4.53 -9.56 11.23
C GLN A 59 5.58 -9.40 12.33
N ALA A 60 5.76 -10.43 13.14
CA ALA A 60 6.77 -10.40 14.21
C ALA A 60 8.19 -10.33 13.63
N SER A 61 9.07 -9.57 14.28
CA SER A 61 10.49 -9.40 13.96
C SER A 61 10.83 -8.65 12.68
N TRP A 62 10.11 -8.88 11.60
CA TRP A 62 10.36 -8.32 10.27
C TRP A 62 9.07 -7.86 9.61
N ASN A 63 9.18 -7.00 8.59
CA ASN A 63 8.04 -6.58 7.78
C ASN A 63 6.93 -5.86 8.58
N GLY A 64 5.71 -5.96 8.07
CA GLY A 64 4.53 -5.28 8.58
C GLY A 64 4.31 -3.92 7.93
N VAL A 65 3.10 -3.70 7.45
CA VAL A 65 2.65 -2.45 6.80
C VAL A 65 1.35 -1.97 7.42
N ALA A 66 1.14 -0.64 7.44
CA ALA A 66 -0.12 -0.06 7.90
C ALA A 66 -0.50 1.16 7.06
N ILE A 67 -1.80 1.42 6.99
CA ILE A 67 -2.38 2.64 6.44
C ILE A 67 -3.15 3.31 7.56
N LEU A 68 -2.76 4.54 7.92
CA LEU A 68 -3.46 5.40 8.86
C LEU A 68 -4.27 6.44 8.08
N ALA A 69 -5.48 6.78 8.52
CA ALA A 69 -6.27 7.85 7.94
C ALA A 69 -6.86 8.74 9.02
N LYS A 70 -6.66 10.06 8.90
CA LYS A 70 -7.08 11.04 9.89
C LYS A 70 -8.59 11.17 9.92
N GLY A 71 -9.22 10.96 11.10
CA GLY A 71 -10.65 11.13 11.33
C GLY A 71 -11.57 10.11 10.67
N VAL A 72 -11.04 9.08 9.98
CA VAL A 72 -11.83 8.01 9.35
C VAL A 72 -11.07 6.68 9.44
N ASP A 73 -11.78 5.56 9.37
CA ASP A 73 -11.17 4.25 9.23
C ASP A 73 -10.86 3.96 7.75
N PRO A 74 -9.63 3.52 7.40
CA PRO A 74 -9.33 3.02 6.06
C PRO A 74 -10.15 1.76 5.76
N VAL A 75 -10.77 1.72 4.58
CA VAL A 75 -11.56 0.55 4.14
C VAL A 75 -10.67 -0.39 3.34
N GLU A 76 -10.43 -1.59 3.86
CA GLU A 76 -9.58 -2.59 3.20
C GLU A 76 -10.09 -2.93 1.80
N SER A 77 -9.21 -2.84 0.81
CA SER A 77 -9.45 -3.28 -0.57
C SER A 77 -8.67 -4.55 -0.86
N ARG A 78 -7.47 -4.69 -0.28
CA ARG A 78 -6.60 -5.86 -0.49
C ARG A 78 -5.57 -6.01 0.61
N ARG A 79 -5.31 -7.26 0.98
CA ARG A 79 -4.23 -7.68 1.87
C ARG A 79 -3.30 -8.64 1.12
N GLY A 80 -2.01 -8.33 1.10
CA GLY A 80 -1.00 -9.08 0.37
C GLY A 80 -0.95 -8.78 -1.13
N LEU A 81 0.25 -8.86 -1.71
CA LEU A 81 0.46 -8.68 -3.15
C LEU A 81 -0.05 -9.90 -3.93
N PRO A 82 -0.90 -9.73 -4.95
CA PRO A 82 -1.41 -10.87 -5.71
C PRO A 82 -0.34 -11.53 -6.58
N GLY A 83 -0.62 -12.77 -7.01
CA GLY A 83 0.21 -13.50 -7.96
C GLY A 83 1.11 -14.58 -7.35
N ASP A 84 1.15 -14.71 -6.02
CA ASP A 84 1.77 -15.83 -5.33
C ASP A 84 1.07 -16.07 -3.99
N ALA A 85 0.24 -17.11 -3.91
CA ALA A 85 -0.50 -17.46 -2.71
C ALA A 85 0.40 -18.03 -1.58
N LYS A 86 1.64 -18.40 -1.90
CA LYS A 86 2.61 -18.91 -0.92
C LYS A 86 3.38 -17.78 -0.23
N ASP A 87 3.36 -16.57 -0.80
CA ASP A 87 3.99 -15.42 -0.17
C ASP A 87 3.11 -14.87 0.95
N THR A 88 3.46 -15.22 2.18
CA THR A 88 2.75 -14.82 3.41
C THR A 88 3.37 -13.61 4.10
N GLN A 89 4.36 -12.96 3.48
CA GLN A 89 5.01 -11.80 4.09
C GLN A 89 4.11 -10.56 4.07
N SER A 90 4.01 -9.89 5.22
CA SER A 90 3.20 -8.67 5.40
C SER A 90 3.91 -7.45 4.80
N ARG A 91 3.89 -7.34 3.45
CA ARG A 91 4.60 -6.31 2.69
C ARG A 91 3.70 -5.42 1.83
N TYR A 92 2.42 -5.74 1.72
CA TYR A 92 1.50 -5.03 0.85
C TYR A 92 0.09 -4.95 1.42
N LEU A 93 -0.52 -3.76 1.35
CA LEU A 93 -1.87 -3.49 1.83
C LEU A 93 -2.51 -2.42 0.97
N GLU A 94 -3.79 -2.59 0.59
CA GLU A 94 -4.57 -1.55 -0.09
C GLU A 94 -5.80 -1.16 0.72
N ALA A 95 -6.07 0.13 0.78
CA ALA A 95 -7.27 0.66 1.38
C ALA A 95 -7.78 1.92 0.67
N MET A 96 -9.10 2.11 0.71
CA MET A 96 -9.73 3.37 0.37
C MET A 96 -9.72 4.29 1.59
N ALA A 97 -9.18 5.50 1.43
CA ALA A 97 -9.24 6.55 2.43
C ALA A 97 -9.39 7.91 1.75
N HIS A 98 -10.25 8.79 2.26
CA HIS A 98 -10.50 10.14 1.72
C HIS A 98 -10.75 10.18 0.19
N GLY A 99 -11.32 9.09 -0.37
CA GLY A 99 -11.65 8.98 -1.80
C GLY A 99 -10.46 8.65 -2.70
N VAL A 100 -9.32 8.25 -2.14
CA VAL A 100 -8.12 7.78 -2.87
C VAL A 100 -7.86 6.33 -2.50
N LEU A 101 -7.55 5.49 -3.48
CA LEU A 101 -7.03 4.15 -3.26
C LEU A 101 -5.54 4.23 -2.94
N ILE A 102 -5.16 3.73 -1.78
CA ILE A 102 -3.78 3.73 -1.30
C ILE A 102 -3.22 2.32 -1.35
N GLY A 103 -2.13 2.12 -2.05
CA GLY A 103 -1.29 0.92 -1.96
C GLY A 103 -0.08 1.22 -1.08
N CYS A 104 -0.05 0.66 0.13
CA CYS A 104 1.10 0.73 1.03
C CYS A 104 2.00 -0.47 0.83
N LEU A 105 3.27 -0.26 0.54
CA LEU A 105 4.21 -1.35 0.24
C LEU A 105 5.54 -1.24 0.99
N TYR A 106 6.11 -2.41 1.25
CA TYR A 106 7.47 -2.62 1.73
C TYR A 106 8.16 -3.64 0.84
N LEU A 107 8.81 -3.16 -0.24
CA LEU A 107 9.48 -4.00 -1.22
C LEU A 107 10.67 -4.73 -0.59
N PRO A 108 10.89 -6.02 -0.89
CA PRO A 108 12.03 -6.74 -0.34
C PRO A 108 13.37 -6.04 -0.56
N ASN A 109 14.20 -5.96 0.47
CA ASN A 109 15.51 -5.33 0.38
C ASN A 109 16.41 -6.03 -0.66
N GLY A 110 16.50 -7.36 -0.62
CA GLY A 110 17.23 -8.16 -1.60
C GLY A 110 18.68 -8.47 -1.24
N ASN A 111 19.24 -7.87 -0.19
CA ASN A 111 20.61 -8.16 0.22
C ASN A 111 20.74 -9.48 1.01
N PRO A 112 21.89 -10.21 0.90
CA PRO A 112 23.06 -9.88 0.06
C PRO A 112 22.82 -10.19 -1.44
N TRP A 113 23.44 -9.38 -2.29
CA TRP A 113 23.48 -9.61 -3.73
C TRP A 113 24.86 -10.19 -4.15
N PRO A 114 24.91 -11.16 -5.09
CA PRO A 114 23.77 -11.96 -5.60
C PRO A 114 23.27 -12.97 -4.56
N GLY A 115 22.04 -13.47 -4.74
CA GLY A 115 21.53 -14.54 -3.89
C GLY A 115 20.01 -14.64 -3.85
N PRO A 116 19.45 -15.64 -3.14
CA PRO A 116 18.01 -15.96 -3.18
C PRO A 116 17.12 -14.84 -2.66
N LYS A 117 17.61 -13.94 -1.81
CA LYS A 117 16.85 -12.76 -1.37
C LYS A 117 16.70 -11.75 -2.50
N PHE A 118 17.70 -11.64 -3.38
CA PHE A 118 17.61 -10.79 -4.55
C PHE A 118 16.65 -11.38 -5.60
N ASP A 119 16.72 -12.70 -5.81
CA ASP A 119 15.78 -13.39 -6.70
C ASP A 119 14.32 -13.20 -6.22
N TYR A 120 14.09 -13.33 -4.91
CA TYR A 120 12.77 -13.04 -4.32
C TYR A 120 12.35 -11.58 -4.54
N LYS A 121 13.25 -10.62 -4.35
CA LYS A 121 12.98 -9.20 -4.62
C LYS A 121 12.51 -8.98 -6.05
N LEU A 122 13.23 -9.53 -7.04
CA LEU A 122 12.88 -9.38 -8.45
C LEU A 122 11.56 -10.05 -8.78
N ALA A 123 11.32 -11.27 -8.30
CA ALA A 123 10.05 -11.96 -8.48
C ALA A 123 8.88 -11.19 -7.84
N TRP A 124 9.08 -10.59 -6.66
CA TRP A 124 8.11 -9.73 -6.00
C TRP A 124 7.82 -8.48 -6.84
N PHE A 125 8.88 -7.84 -7.38
CA PHE A 125 8.74 -6.64 -8.20
C PHE A 125 7.98 -6.93 -9.50
N GLU A 126 8.22 -8.07 -10.15
CA GLU A 126 7.47 -8.48 -11.35
C GLU A 126 5.97 -8.68 -11.06
N ARG A 127 5.61 -9.23 -9.89
CA ARG A 127 4.21 -9.30 -9.46
C ARG A 127 3.63 -7.90 -9.23
N PHE A 128 4.42 -7.03 -8.60
CA PHE A 128 4.01 -5.66 -8.32
C PHE A 128 3.77 -4.86 -9.61
N LEU A 129 4.66 -4.96 -10.61
CA LEU A 129 4.48 -4.35 -11.93
C LEU A 129 3.15 -4.75 -12.57
N ARG A 130 2.83 -6.04 -12.59
CA ARG A 130 1.55 -6.53 -13.13
C ARG A 130 0.36 -6.00 -12.36
N HIS A 131 0.47 -5.88 -11.05
CA HIS A 131 -0.61 -5.37 -10.22
C HIS A 131 -0.79 -3.85 -10.37
N ALA A 132 0.31 -3.10 -10.37
CA ALA A 132 0.30 -1.66 -10.59
C ALA A 132 -0.35 -1.28 -11.93
N GLN A 133 -0.09 -2.06 -13.00
CA GLN A 133 -0.78 -1.86 -14.28
C GLN A 133 -2.29 -2.03 -14.16
N ARG A 134 -2.76 -3.07 -13.46
CA ARG A 134 -4.21 -3.27 -13.22
C ARG A 134 -4.85 -2.12 -12.45
N LEU A 135 -4.11 -1.51 -11.51
CA LEU A 135 -4.59 -0.35 -10.78
C LEU A 135 -4.73 0.86 -11.71
N LEU A 136 -3.76 1.10 -12.61
CA LEU A 136 -3.86 2.16 -13.64
C LEU A 136 -5.05 1.94 -14.57
N ASP A 137 -5.28 0.70 -15.00
CA ASP A 137 -6.39 0.34 -15.91
C ASP A 137 -7.78 0.67 -15.32
N THR A 138 -7.87 0.82 -13.99
CA THR A 138 -9.11 1.25 -13.33
C THR A 138 -9.46 2.72 -13.56
N GLY A 139 -8.50 3.54 -13.96
CA GLY A 139 -8.65 4.99 -14.08
C GLY A 139 -8.97 5.72 -12.76
N GLN A 140 -8.83 5.04 -11.62
CA GLN A 140 -9.13 5.62 -10.31
C GLN A 140 -7.98 6.49 -9.78
N PRO A 141 -8.25 7.40 -8.82
CA PRO A 141 -7.20 8.08 -8.08
C PRO A 141 -6.48 7.07 -7.17
N VAL A 142 -5.25 6.71 -7.53
CA VAL A 142 -4.41 5.75 -6.81
C VAL A 142 -3.08 6.40 -6.43
N VAL A 143 -2.62 6.13 -5.21
CA VAL A 143 -1.26 6.42 -4.74
C VAL A 143 -0.60 5.11 -4.30
N LEU A 144 0.58 4.81 -4.82
CA LEU A 144 1.44 3.72 -4.36
C LEU A 144 2.56 4.33 -3.51
N ALA A 145 2.52 4.10 -2.21
CA ALA A 145 3.41 4.73 -1.24
C ALA A 145 4.15 3.67 -0.42
N GLY A 146 5.46 3.85 -0.21
CA GLY A 146 6.21 2.91 0.61
C GLY A 146 7.71 3.02 0.49
N ASP A 147 8.38 2.08 1.14
CA ASP A 147 9.79 1.79 0.98
C ASP A 147 9.96 0.78 -0.17
N TYR A 148 10.49 1.26 -1.26
CA TYR A 148 10.71 0.46 -2.48
C TYR A 148 12.05 -0.27 -2.48
N ASN A 149 12.92 0.05 -1.52
CA ASN A 149 14.26 -0.52 -1.47
C ASN A 149 15.00 -0.45 -2.83
N VAL A 150 14.81 0.63 -3.59
CA VAL A 150 15.46 0.89 -4.87
C VAL A 150 15.98 2.32 -4.87
N VAL A 151 17.24 2.48 -5.26
CA VAL A 151 17.87 3.75 -5.59
C VAL A 151 17.75 3.95 -7.10
N PRO A 152 16.84 4.81 -7.60
CA PRO A 152 16.54 4.88 -9.04
C PRO A 152 17.71 5.29 -9.90
N THR A 153 18.47 6.30 -9.47
CA THR A 153 19.59 6.89 -10.23
C THR A 153 20.78 7.16 -9.32
N ASP A 154 21.90 7.54 -9.88
CA ASP A 154 23.10 7.91 -9.11
C ASP A 154 22.93 9.25 -8.36
N GLU A 155 21.93 10.07 -8.73
CA GLU A 155 21.56 11.28 -7.98
C GLU A 155 20.79 10.97 -6.69
N ASP A 156 20.25 9.75 -6.58
CA ASP A 156 19.44 9.30 -5.45
C ASP A 156 20.27 8.67 -4.33
N ILE A 157 21.60 8.79 -4.39
CA ILE A 157 22.54 8.27 -3.41
C ILE A 157 23.77 9.16 -3.29
N TYR A 158 24.31 9.27 -2.08
CA TYR A 158 25.50 10.09 -1.81
C TYR A 158 26.79 9.57 -2.45
N ASP A 159 26.97 8.26 -2.62
CA ASP A 159 28.17 7.62 -3.21
C ASP A 159 27.82 6.27 -3.87
N PRO A 160 27.44 6.25 -5.15
CA PRO A 160 27.04 5.03 -5.84
C PRO A 160 28.20 4.02 -5.96
N LYS A 161 29.47 4.47 -5.98
CA LYS A 161 30.63 3.58 -6.11
C LYS A 161 30.83 2.70 -4.87
N HIS A 162 30.55 3.26 -3.69
CA HIS A 162 30.65 2.54 -2.43
C HIS A 162 29.56 1.45 -2.31
N TRP A 163 28.40 1.66 -2.90
CA TRP A 163 27.22 0.80 -2.81
C TRP A 163 27.01 -0.12 -4.02
N ARG A 164 27.97 -0.17 -4.96
CA ARG A 164 27.85 -0.93 -6.24
C ARG A 164 27.49 -2.41 -6.08
N ARG A 165 27.66 -3.02 -4.90
CA ARG A 165 27.31 -4.42 -4.60
C ARG A 165 26.03 -4.54 -3.79
N ASP A 166 25.34 -3.46 -3.56
CA ASP A 166 24.07 -3.46 -2.83
C ASP A 166 22.91 -3.76 -3.78
N ALA A 167 21.94 -4.55 -3.32
CA ALA A 167 20.76 -4.95 -4.07
C ALA A 167 19.88 -3.76 -4.51
N LEU A 168 19.95 -2.63 -3.79
CA LEU A 168 19.16 -1.44 -4.07
C LEU A 168 19.61 -0.73 -5.36
N LEU A 169 20.90 -0.92 -5.73
CA LEU A 169 21.50 -0.24 -6.88
C LEU A 169 21.68 -1.16 -8.10
N GLN A 170 21.37 -2.45 -7.97
CA GLN A 170 21.57 -3.36 -9.10
C GLN A 170 20.75 -2.92 -10.31
N PRO A 171 21.29 -3.10 -11.54
CA PRO A 171 20.62 -2.71 -12.78
C PRO A 171 19.19 -3.29 -12.86
N GLU A 172 18.99 -4.53 -12.44
CA GLU A 172 17.69 -5.20 -12.48
C GLU A 172 16.66 -4.54 -11.54
N SER A 173 17.11 -4.05 -10.37
CA SER A 173 16.24 -3.30 -9.44
C SER A 173 15.84 -1.95 -10.04
N ARG A 174 16.80 -1.24 -10.63
CA ARG A 174 16.59 0.05 -11.29
C ARG A 174 15.72 -0.07 -12.53
N ASP A 175 15.95 -1.11 -13.36
CA ASP A 175 15.12 -1.40 -14.53
C ASP A 175 13.67 -1.67 -14.14
N ALA A 176 13.44 -2.49 -13.13
CA ALA A 176 12.09 -2.76 -12.64
C ALA A 176 11.37 -1.49 -12.18
N TYR A 177 12.07 -0.57 -11.50
CA TYR A 177 11.50 0.72 -11.12
C TYR A 177 11.25 1.62 -12.33
N ALA A 178 12.15 1.68 -13.29
CA ALA A 178 11.98 2.44 -14.53
C ALA A 178 10.78 1.93 -15.34
N ARG A 179 10.61 0.59 -15.43
CA ARG A 179 9.44 -0.04 -16.07
C ARG A 179 8.14 0.30 -15.36
N LEU A 180 8.15 0.43 -14.02
CA LEU A 180 7.00 0.87 -13.25
C LEU A 180 6.59 2.29 -13.65
N LEU A 181 7.55 3.22 -13.69
CA LEU A 181 7.28 4.60 -14.15
C LEU A 181 6.81 4.64 -15.61
N ALA A 182 7.37 3.81 -16.47
CA ALA A 182 6.98 3.72 -17.89
C ALA A 182 5.53 3.27 -18.11
N GLN A 183 4.86 2.67 -17.09
CA GLN A 183 3.42 2.41 -17.12
C GLN A 183 2.56 3.69 -17.05
N GLY A 184 3.14 4.82 -16.63
CA GLY A 184 2.44 6.10 -16.47
C GLY A 184 2.31 6.57 -15.03
N TRP A 185 3.00 5.95 -14.08
CA TRP A 185 3.12 6.44 -12.71
C TRP A 185 4.06 7.65 -12.64
N THR A 186 3.67 8.67 -11.86
CA THR A 186 4.50 9.86 -11.60
C THR A 186 5.19 9.70 -10.24
N ASP A 187 6.52 9.71 -10.20
CA ASP A 187 7.32 9.83 -8.96
C ASP A 187 7.19 11.27 -8.44
N ALA A 188 6.37 11.43 -7.41
CA ALA A 188 5.96 12.74 -6.93
C ALA A 188 7.12 13.58 -6.39
N LEU A 189 8.07 12.95 -5.69
CA LEU A 189 9.22 13.67 -5.14
C LEU A 189 10.16 14.14 -6.25
N ARG A 190 10.42 13.30 -7.25
CA ARG A 190 11.26 13.65 -8.40
C ARG A 190 10.59 14.66 -9.33
N GLU A 191 9.25 14.61 -9.46
CA GLU A 191 8.48 15.62 -10.21
C GLU A 191 8.63 17.02 -9.61
N ARG A 192 8.67 17.14 -8.27
CA ARG A 192 8.82 18.44 -7.58
C ARG A 192 10.28 18.88 -7.44
N HIS A 193 11.23 17.94 -7.40
CA HIS A 193 12.66 18.17 -7.22
C HIS A 193 13.47 17.48 -8.32
N PRO A 194 13.33 17.91 -9.60
CA PRO A 194 13.91 17.20 -10.75
C PRO A 194 15.44 17.08 -10.67
N ASP A 195 16.12 18.11 -10.18
CA ASP A 195 17.57 18.26 -10.21
C ASP A 195 18.22 18.24 -8.81
N GLU A 196 17.40 18.03 -7.76
CA GLU A 196 17.93 18.05 -6.38
C GLU A 196 18.32 16.67 -5.89
N ARG A 197 19.41 16.61 -5.14
CA ARG A 197 19.75 15.45 -4.30
C ARG A 197 18.90 15.48 -3.04
N ILE A 198 17.90 14.63 -2.99
CA ILE A 198 17.01 14.52 -1.84
C ILE A 198 17.00 13.08 -1.35
N TYR A 199 17.21 12.88 -0.06
CA TYR A 199 17.32 11.56 0.55
C TYR A 199 16.19 11.31 1.53
N THR A 200 15.86 10.01 1.73
CA THR A 200 14.77 9.56 2.62
C THR A 200 15.28 8.61 3.70
N PHE A 201 16.47 8.05 3.51
CA PHE A 201 17.12 7.06 4.36
C PHE A 201 18.56 7.43 4.65
N TRP A 202 19.03 7.22 5.90
CA TRP A 202 20.43 7.36 6.35
C TRP A 202 20.75 6.25 7.35
N ASP A 203 21.67 5.35 6.96
CA ASP A 203 22.12 4.26 7.81
C ASP A 203 22.60 4.79 9.20
N TYR A 204 22.40 4.00 10.24
CA TYR A 204 22.87 4.34 11.59
C TYR A 204 24.38 4.36 11.73
N PHE A 205 25.10 3.65 10.87
CA PHE A 205 26.55 3.49 10.97
C PHE A 205 27.30 4.66 10.35
N ARG A 206 28.58 4.80 10.72
CA ARG A 206 29.56 5.72 10.09
C ARG A 206 29.11 7.18 10.02
N GLN A 207 28.26 7.60 10.95
CA GLN A 207 27.72 8.96 11.00
C GLN A 207 27.07 9.41 9.67
N HIS A 208 26.30 8.53 9.04
CA HIS A 208 25.66 8.84 7.76
C HIS A 208 24.71 10.04 7.90
N TRP A 209 23.89 10.09 8.95
CA TRP A 209 22.99 11.21 9.17
C TRP A 209 23.69 12.57 9.31
N PRO A 210 24.66 12.78 10.25
CA PRO A 210 25.34 14.07 10.39
C PRO A 210 26.15 14.50 9.17
N ARG A 211 26.53 13.56 8.30
CA ARG A 211 27.30 13.81 7.07
C ARG A 211 26.42 13.90 5.83
N ASP A 212 25.12 13.83 5.99
CA ASP A 212 24.13 13.76 4.91
C ASP A 212 24.42 12.69 3.84
N ARG A 213 24.85 11.52 4.27
CA ARG A 213 25.13 10.37 3.42
C ARG A 213 23.91 9.50 3.27
N GLY A 214 22.95 9.98 2.47
CA GLY A 214 21.63 9.37 2.35
C GLY A 214 21.39 8.66 1.03
N LEU A 215 20.25 7.98 0.99
CA LEU A 215 19.64 7.34 -0.17
C LEU A 215 18.17 7.76 -0.27
N ARG A 216 17.65 7.85 -1.48
CA ARG A 216 16.21 8.01 -1.73
C ARG A 216 15.65 6.65 -2.13
N ILE A 217 14.94 6.00 -1.21
CA ILE A 217 14.36 4.66 -1.37
C ILE A 217 12.89 4.58 -1.00
N ASP A 218 12.34 5.62 -0.38
CA ASP A 218 10.91 5.76 -0.10
C ASP A 218 10.28 6.64 -1.20
N HIS A 219 9.23 6.13 -1.82
CA HIS A 219 8.60 6.79 -2.97
C HIS A 219 7.09 6.87 -2.82
N LEU A 220 6.48 7.94 -3.36
CA LEU A 220 5.05 8.06 -3.57
C LEU A 220 4.80 8.21 -5.07
N LEU A 221 4.17 7.21 -5.66
CA LEU A 221 3.84 7.18 -7.08
C LEU A 221 2.35 7.52 -7.27
N LEU A 222 2.08 8.46 -8.17
CA LEU A 222 0.74 8.95 -8.47
C LEU A 222 0.24 8.36 -9.78
N ALA A 223 -0.99 7.84 -9.76
CA ALA A 223 -1.71 7.55 -11.00
C ALA A 223 -2.00 8.85 -11.78
N PRO A 224 -2.18 8.78 -13.13
CA PRO A 224 -2.45 9.96 -13.98
C PRO A 224 -3.61 10.83 -13.48
N ALA A 225 -4.63 10.23 -12.85
CA ALA A 225 -5.76 10.95 -12.26
C ALA A 225 -5.36 11.93 -11.13
N LEU A 226 -4.17 11.76 -10.55
CA LEU A 226 -3.65 12.58 -9.45
C LEU A 226 -2.43 13.42 -9.84
N ALA A 227 -1.66 13.04 -10.85
CA ALA A 227 -0.42 13.72 -11.24
C ALA A 227 -0.60 15.24 -11.40
N GLY A 228 -1.60 15.68 -12.16
CA GLY A 228 -1.92 17.10 -12.34
C GLY A 228 -2.45 17.82 -11.10
N LYS A 229 -2.65 17.13 -9.99
CA LYS A 229 -3.10 17.70 -8.71
C LYS A 229 -1.98 17.83 -7.69
N LEU A 230 -0.77 17.37 -8.02
CA LEU A 230 0.40 17.48 -7.16
C LEU A 230 0.78 18.94 -6.98
N LYS A 231 0.74 19.43 -5.74
CA LYS A 231 1.14 20.80 -5.37
C LYS A 231 2.56 20.83 -4.85
N ASP A 232 2.89 19.90 -3.96
CA ASP A 232 4.17 19.87 -3.28
C ASP A 232 4.53 18.44 -2.86
N ALA A 233 5.83 18.20 -2.66
CA ALA A 233 6.38 16.95 -2.11
C ALA A 233 7.67 17.26 -1.38
N ASN A 234 7.90 16.63 -0.21
CA ASN A 234 9.14 16.86 0.54
C ASN A 234 9.38 15.73 1.57
N VAL A 235 10.45 15.88 2.34
CA VAL A 235 10.91 14.94 3.38
C VAL A 235 10.97 15.67 4.72
N ASP A 236 10.31 15.12 5.74
CA ASP A 236 10.33 15.64 7.11
C ASP A 236 11.61 15.21 7.85
N ARG A 237 12.75 15.72 7.37
CA ARG A 237 14.10 15.35 7.85
C ARG A 237 14.29 15.54 9.35
N TRP A 238 13.56 16.49 9.97
CA TRP A 238 13.64 16.79 11.39
C TRP A 238 13.37 15.59 12.29
N VAL A 239 12.61 14.59 11.79
CA VAL A 239 12.31 13.36 12.55
C VAL A 239 13.58 12.55 12.81
N ARG A 240 14.60 12.64 11.94
CA ARG A 240 15.90 11.96 12.10
C ARG A 240 16.72 12.49 13.28
N ASP A 241 16.46 13.70 13.75
CA ASP A 241 17.14 14.30 14.91
C ASP A 241 16.53 13.84 16.24
N ARG A 242 15.45 13.08 16.21
CA ARG A 242 14.79 12.60 17.44
C ARG A 242 15.55 11.43 18.06
N PRO A 243 15.53 11.32 19.40
CA PRO A 243 16.09 10.15 20.10
C PRO A 243 15.47 8.86 19.58
N LYS A 244 16.28 7.84 19.29
CA LYS A 244 15.86 6.55 18.74
C LYS A 244 15.08 6.67 17.42
N ALA A 245 15.34 7.69 16.62
CA ALA A 245 14.71 7.85 15.31
C ALA A 245 14.85 6.60 14.42
N SER A 246 13.93 6.42 13.49
CA SER A 246 14.12 5.49 12.37
C SER A 246 15.33 5.92 11.54
N ASP A 247 15.91 5.01 10.77
CA ASP A 247 16.92 5.33 9.73
C ASP A 247 16.29 5.99 8.50
N HIS A 248 14.96 6.00 8.40
CA HIS A 248 14.18 6.75 7.41
C HIS A 248 13.61 8.03 7.99
N ALA A 249 13.28 9.00 7.14
CA ALA A 249 12.44 10.13 7.42
C ALA A 249 11.12 10.04 6.66
N PRO A 250 10.01 10.58 7.21
CA PRO A 250 8.75 10.62 6.49
C PRO A 250 8.84 11.40 5.18
N VAL A 251 8.30 10.83 4.10
CA VAL A 251 8.14 11.50 2.80
C VAL A 251 6.67 11.80 2.59
N TRP A 252 6.36 13.00 2.11
CA TRP A 252 4.98 13.41 1.92
C TRP A 252 4.75 14.12 0.60
N ILE A 253 3.49 14.11 0.18
CA ILE A 253 2.96 14.88 -0.94
C ILE A 253 1.76 15.71 -0.49
N GLU A 254 1.57 16.85 -1.13
CA GLU A 254 0.34 17.64 -1.02
C GLU A 254 -0.41 17.64 -2.35
N LEU A 255 -1.67 17.21 -2.33
CA LEU A 255 -2.57 17.21 -3.46
C LEU A 255 -3.60 18.33 -3.33
N ALA A 256 -3.97 18.95 -4.45
CA ALA A 256 -5.02 19.98 -4.51
C ALA A 256 -6.35 19.46 -3.94
N ALA A 257 -7.18 20.36 -3.42
CA ALA A 257 -8.51 20.03 -2.91
C ALA A 257 -9.36 19.29 -3.96
N GLY A 258 -10.15 18.30 -3.53
CA GLY A 258 -10.98 17.48 -4.42
C GLY A 258 -10.24 16.35 -5.14
N ALA A 259 -8.99 16.08 -4.78
CA ALA A 259 -8.21 14.99 -5.37
C ALA A 259 -8.90 13.62 -5.26
N GLY A 260 -9.61 13.35 -4.14
CA GLY A 260 -10.34 12.11 -3.91
C GLY A 260 -11.83 12.12 -4.33
N ARG A 261 -12.37 13.23 -4.85
CA ARG A 261 -13.76 13.25 -5.30
C ARG A 261 -13.89 12.63 -6.69
N ARG A 262 -14.62 11.53 -6.82
CA ARG A 262 -15.14 11.06 -8.11
C ARG A 262 -16.03 12.17 -8.70
N SER A 263 -15.78 12.58 -9.93
CA SER A 263 -16.83 13.27 -10.73
C SER A 263 -18.03 12.31 -10.80
N PRO A 264 -19.25 12.77 -10.43
CA PRO A 264 -20.42 11.91 -10.57
C PRO A 264 -20.55 11.52 -12.03
N ALA A 265 -20.48 10.22 -12.31
CA ALA A 265 -20.76 9.69 -13.64
C ALA A 265 -22.13 10.22 -14.06
N LYS A 266 -22.21 10.95 -15.17
CA LYS A 266 -23.47 11.38 -15.77
C LYS A 266 -24.33 10.14 -15.97
N LYS A 267 -25.32 9.94 -15.12
CA LYS A 267 -26.37 8.95 -15.35
C LYS A 267 -27.06 9.35 -16.64
N SER A 268 -26.84 8.62 -17.73
CA SER A 268 -27.64 8.71 -18.91
C SER A 268 -29.08 8.33 -18.52
N VAL A 269 -29.97 9.30 -18.54
CA VAL A 269 -31.40 9.10 -18.35
C VAL A 269 -31.90 8.39 -19.60
N ALA A 270 -31.95 7.06 -19.59
CA ALA A 270 -32.69 6.30 -20.57
C ALA A 270 -34.19 6.61 -20.40
N LYS A 271 -34.76 7.35 -21.35
CA LYS A 271 -36.20 7.59 -21.47
C LYS A 271 -36.90 6.23 -21.59
N LYS A 272 -37.64 5.84 -20.52
CA LYS A 272 -38.56 4.72 -20.58
C LYS A 272 -39.73 5.10 -21.49
N ALA A 273 -39.91 4.35 -22.57
CA ALA A 273 -41.12 4.37 -23.38
C ALA A 273 -42.32 3.77 -22.59
N PRO A 274 -43.56 4.24 -22.79
CA PRO A 274 -44.72 3.79 -22.01
C PRO A 274 -45.13 2.38 -22.42
N ALA A 275 -45.33 1.48 -21.43
CA ALA A 275 -45.80 0.13 -21.62
C ALA A 275 -47.29 0.12 -21.96
N LYS A 276 -47.64 -0.51 -23.09
CA LYS A 276 -49.03 -0.84 -23.48
C LYS A 276 -49.59 -1.93 -22.56
N LYS A 277 -50.77 -1.66 -21.97
CA LYS A 277 -51.56 -2.63 -21.22
C LYS A 277 -52.13 -3.73 -22.14
N ALA A 278 -51.96 -5.00 -21.80
CA ALA A 278 -52.64 -6.15 -22.38
C ALA A 278 -53.63 -6.74 -21.35
N PRO A 279 -54.78 -7.32 -21.81
CA PRO A 279 -55.92 -7.58 -20.95
C PRO A 279 -55.85 -8.91 -20.19
N ALA A 280 -56.56 -8.94 -19.07
CA ALA A 280 -56.71 -10.04 -18.13
C ALA A 280 -57.32 -11.29 -18.75
N ARG A 281 -56.74 -12.47 -18.49
CA ARG A 281 -57.39 -13.79 -18.71
C ARG A 281 -57.64 -14.46 -17.36
N LYS A 282 -58.91 -14.95 -17.26
CA LYS A 282 -59.55 -15.58 -16.11
C LYS A 282 -58.86 -16.91 -15.71
N ALA A 283 -58.92 -17.15 -14.43
CA ALA A 283 -58.52 -18.39 -13.76
C ALA A 283 -59.48 -19.55 -14.09
N VAL A 284 -58.89 -20.75 -14.25
CA VAL A 284 -59.63 -22.03 -14.20
C VAL A 284 -58.95 -22.88 -13.10
N LYS A 285 -59.85 -23.39 -12.22
CA LYS A 285 -59.57 -24.23 -11.04
C LYS A 285 -59.49 -25.73 -11.43
N ALA A 286 -58.68 -26.44 -10.63
CA ALA A 286 -58.80 -27.78 -10.08
C ALA A 286 -58.17 -28.97 -10.89
N PRO A 287 -57.98 -30.16 -10.25
CA PRO A 287 -58.07 -30.53 -8.86
C PRO A 287 -56.85 -31.33 -8.33
N ALA A 288 -56.88 -31.56 -7.02
CA ALA A 288 -55.93 -32.35 -6.21
C ALA A 288 -56.00 -33.85 -6.47
N GLU A 289 -54.85 -34.54 -6.38
CA GLU A 289 -54.80 -35.97 -6.12
C GLU A 289 -53.75 -36.33 -5.07
N LYS A 290 -54.11 -37.26 -4.23
CA LYS A 290 -53.53 -37.68 -2.97
C LYS A 290 -52.58 -38.89 -3.13
N ARG A 291 -51.74 -39.07 -2.10
CA ARG A 291 -51.11 -40.32 -1.62
C ARG A 291 -49.80 -40.73 -2.33
N SER A 292 -48.78 -41.25 -1.64
CA SER A 292 -48.72 -42.03 -0.40
C SER A 292 -47.29 -42.11 0.15
N ALA A 293 -47.24 -42.23 1.45
CA ALA A 293 -46.02 -42.47 2.24
C ALA A 293 -45.42 -43.83 2.02
N ARG A 294 -44.08 -43.93 2.13
CA ARG A 294 -43.42 -45.15 2.65
C ARG A 294 -42.11 -44.78 3.36
N LYS A 295 -42.04 -45.09 4.62
CA LYS A 295 -40.87 -45.24 5.48
C LYS A 295 -40.53 -46.75 5.56
N PRO A 296 -39.50 -47.14 6.35
CA PRO A 296 -38.05 -47.06 6.17
C PRO A 296 -37.40 -48.48 6.25
N ALA A 297 -36.09 -48.58 6.03
CA ALA A 297 -35.34 -49.76 6.47
C ALA A 297 -33.99 -49.37 7.07
N LYS A 298 -33.78 -49.80 8.32
CA LYS A 298 -32.52 -49.82 9.09
C LYS A 298 -31.64 -50.98 8.59
N SER A 299 -30.34 -50.83 8.69
CA SER A 299 -29.48 -51.87 9.30
C SER A 299 -28.04 -51.40 9.50
N THR A 300 -27.54 -51.77 10.63
CA THR A 300 -26.32 -51.51 11.36
C THR A 300 -25.23 -52.58 10.99
N PRO A 301 -24.11 -52.78 11.73
CA PRO A 301 -22.75 -52.29 11.42
C PRO A 301 -21.73 -53.45 11.31
N GLY A 302 -20.49 -53.11 11.02
CA GLY A 302 -19.40 -54.11 11.08
C GLY A 302 -18.03 -53.52 10.77
N ARG A 303 -17.26 -53.34 11.78
CA ARG A 303 -16.02 -53.95 12.27
C ARG A 303 -14.71 -53.60 11.53
N ARG A 304 -13.88 -52.87 12.26
CA ARG A 304 -12.45 -53.03 12.61
C ARG A 304 -11.55 -54.00 11.81
N LEU A 305 -10.35 -53.54 11.68
CA LEU A 305 -8.97 -54.12 11.75
C LEU A 305 -8.19 -53.73 10.47
N SER A 306 -7.08 -53.20 10.54
CA SER A 306 -5.84 -53.21 11.28
C SER A 306 -5.05 -51.92 11.00
#